data_bd386d8eaf7940e6d6a4e16080fc1c22
#
_entry.id   bd386d8eaf7940e6d6a4e16080fc1c22
#
_cell.length_a   1.000
_cell.length_b   1.000
_cell.length_c   1.000
_cell.angle_alpha   90.00
_cell.angle_beta   90.00
_cell.angle_gamma   90.00
#
_symmetry.space_group_name_H-M   'P 1'
#
loop_
_entity.id
_entity.type
_entity.pdbx_description
1 polymer ?
#
loop_
_entity_poly.entity_id
_entity_poly.type
_entity_poly.pdbx_seq_one_letter_code
_entity_poly.pdbx_strand_id
1 'polypeptide(L)'
;QIDYNIDIPEQPFRVKLDTDGYMRILNNLIQNVISHSHADKIEIFLSKQEKNMQIRLTDNGIGIEKEDLKHIFERLYKCDKGRAEKGSGLGLSIVHQLVEKMNGTITADSVPEKGTKFTLLFPLID
;
A
#
# COMPACT_ATOMS: atom_id res chain seq x y z
N GLN A 1 -15.46 -5.46 -11.19
CA GLN A 1 -14.65 -6.61 -10.80
C GLN A 1 -13.18 -6.30 -10.95
N ILE A 2 -12.38 -6.72 -9.98
CA ILE A 2 -10.95 -6.43 -9.94
C ILE A 2 -10.16 -7.71 -10.11
N ASP A 3 -9.21 -7.69 -11.04
CA ASP A 3 -8.27 -8.79 -11.22
C ASP A 3 -7.09 -8.63 -10.27
N TYR A 4 -6.69 -9.73 -9.65
CA TYR A 4 -5.55 -9.76 -8.73
C TYR A 4 -4.44 -10.63 -9.30
N ASN A 5 -3.22 -10.19 -9.10
CA ASN A 5 -2.04 -10.98 -9.43
C ASN A 5 -1.07 -10.90 -8.26
N ILE A 6 -0.70 -12.04 -7.70
CA ILE A 6 0.19 -12.09 -6.54
C ILE A 6 1.40 -12.93 -6.90
N ASP A 7 2.58 -12.33 -6.75
CA ASP A 7 3.84 -12.99 -7.06
C ASP A 7 4.65 -13.12 -5.78
N ILE A 8 4.96 -14.36 -5.39
CA ILE A 8 5.64 -14.68 -4.15
C ILE A 8 6.93 -15.43 -4.49
N PRO A 9 8.07 -15.12 -3.82
CA PRO A 9 9.32 -15.78 -4.13
C PRO A 9 9.29 -17.27 -3.76
N GLU A 10 10.06 -18.06 -4.48
CA GLU A 10 10.12 -19.50 -4.26
C GLU A 10 10.84 -19.85 -2.96
N GLN A 11 11.84 -19.07 -2.58
CA GLN A 11 12.60 -19.36 -1.38
C GLN A 11 12.02 -18.61 -0.18
N PRO A 12 11.84 -19.32 0.94
CA PRO A 12 11.30 -18.66 2.13
C PRO A 12 12.29 -17.69 2.75
N PHE A 13 11.77 -16.69 3.42
CA PHE A 13 12.54 -15.80 4.27
C PHE A 13 11.67 -15.41 5.45
N ARG A 14 12.30 -14.86 6.48
CA ARG A 14 11.59 -14.56 7.72
C ARG A 14 11.62 -13.09 8.04
N VAL A 15 10.47 -12.59 8.48
CA VAL A 15 10.34 -11.23 8.98
C VAL A 15 9.66 -11.31 10.34
N LYS A 16 9.96 -10.33 11.19
CA LYS A 16 9.28 -10.22 12.46
C LYS A 16 8.05 -9.35 12.25
N LEU A 17 6.91 -10.00 12.09
CA LEU A 17 5.66 -9.30 11.84
C LEU A 17 4.60 -9.71 12.85
N ASP A 18 3.84 -8.73 13.30
CA ASP A 18 2.60 -8.96 13.99
C ASP A 18 1.57 -9.35 12.93
N THR A 19 1.04 -10.58 13.00
CA THR A 19 0.13 -11.09 11.99
C THR A 19 -1.09 -10.19 11.84
N ASP A 20 -1.68 -9.76 12.95
CA ASP A 20 -2.86 -8.89 12.91
C ASP A 20 -2.52 -7.55 12.28
N GLY A 21 -1.37 -6.99 12.63
CA GLY A 21 -0.93 -5.72 12.03
C GLY A 21 -0.71 -5.85 10.55
N TYR A 22 -0.05 -6.93 10.14
CA TYR A 22 0.20 -7.20 8.72
C TYR A 22 -1.10 -7.30 7.93
N MET A 23 -2.07 -8.04 8.46
CA MET A 23 -3.37 -8.17 7.79
C MET A 23 -4.10 -6.84 7.71
N ARG A 24 -4.01 -6.02 8.75
CA ARG A 24 -4.63 -4.70 8.72
C ARG A 24 -3.99 -3.79 7.68
N ILE A 25 -2.66 -3.86 7.55
CA ILE A 25 -1.95 -3.09 6.53
C ILE A 25 -2.46 -3.48 5.15
N LEU A 26 -2.46 -4.76 4.84
CA LEU A 26 -2.88 -5.22 3.52
C LEU A 26 -4.35 -4.92 3.25
N ASN A 27 -5.21 -5.15 4.22
CA ASN A 27 -6.63 -4.88 4.04
C ASN A 27 -6.89 -3.41 3.79
N ASN A 28 -6.22 -2.54 4.52
CA ASN A 28 -6.40 -1.10 4.32
C ASN A 28 -5.89 -0.63 2.97
N LEU A 29 -4.76 -1.18 2.50
CA LEU A 29 -4.24 -0.83 1.19
C LEU A 29 -5.18 -1.31 0.08
N ILE A 30 -5.66 -2.53 0.18
CA ILE A 30 -6.56 -3.08 -0.81
C ILE A 30 -7.89 -2.32 -0.82
N GLN A 31 -8.43 -2.02 0.36
CA GLN A 31 -9.66 -1.25 0.44
C GLN A 31 -9.49 0.15 -0.12
N ASN A 32 -8.33 0.74 0.07
CA ASN A 32 -8.04 2.04 -0.53
C ASN A 32 -8.13 1.98 -2.05
N VAL A 33 -7.56 0.93 -2.65
CA VAL A 33 -7.63 0.75 -4.10
C VAL A 33 -9.07 0.57 -4.54
N ILE A 34 -9.79 -0.32 -3.88
CA ILE A 34 -11.19 -0.62 -4.24
C ILE A 34 -12.05 0.64 -4.15
N SER A 35 -11.89 1.42 -3.10
CA SER A 35 -12.76 2.57 -2.83
C SER A 35 -12.41 3.80 -3.64
N HIS A 36 -11.14 3.99 -3.98
CA HIS A 36 -10.67 5.29 -4.46
C HIS A 36 -10.00 5.29 -5.82
N SER A 37 -9.44 4.17 -6.28
CA SER A 37 -8.61 4.23 -7.47
C SER A 37 -9.37 3.95 -8.75
N HIS A 38 -10.54 3.35 -8.68
CA HIS A 38 -11.28 2.89 -9.86
C HIS A 38 -10.47 1.91 -10.72
N ALA A 39 -9.54 1.20 -10.08
CA ALA A 39 -8.72 0.23 -10.76
C ALA A 39 -9.50 -1.04 -11.06
N ASP A 40 -9.11 -1.73 -12.13
CA ASP A 40 -9.62 -3.06 -12.39
C ASP A 40 -8.54 -4.14 -12.25
N LYS A 41 -7.34 -3.74 -11.88
CA LYS A 41 -6.23 -4.68 -11.69
C LYS A 41 -5.35 -4.26 -10.52
N ILE A 42 -5.05 -5.23 -9.66
CA ILE A 42 -4.13 -5.06 -8.54
C ILE A 42 -3.05 -6.11 -8.65
N GLU A 43 -1.79 -5.71 -8.53
CA GLU A 43 -0.67 -6.63 -8.53
C GLU A 43 0.10 -6.49 -7.23
N ILE A 44 0.45 -7.61 -6.62
CA ILE A 44 1.21 -7.64 -5.38
C ILE A 44 2.45 -8.48 -5.62
N PHE A 45 3.62 -7.89 -5.40
CA PHE A 45 4.90 -8.56 -5.55
C PHE A 45 5.62 -8.59 -4.22
N LEU A 46 6.05 -9.79 -3.83
CA LEU A 46 6.80 -10.00 -2.61
C LEU A 46 8.19 -10.43 -2.99
N SER A 47 9.21 -9.78 -2.45
CA SER A 47 10.59 -10.13 -2.80
C SER A 47 11.52 -9.82 -1.63
N LYS A 48 12.72 -10.42 -1.70
CA LYS A 48 13.78 -10.14 -0.75
C LYS A 48 14.71 -9.10 -1.36
N GLN A 49 14.93 -8.01 -0.63
CA GLN A 49 15.79 -6.92 -1.07
C GLN A 49 16.86 -6.71 -0.01
N GLU A 50 18.05 -7.27 -0.22
CA GLU A 50 19.16 -7.17 0.73
C GLU A 50 18.70 -7.68 2.12
N LYS A 51 18.58 -6.81 3.10
CA LYS A 51 18.19 -7.19 4.45
C LYS A 51 16.70 -6.97 4.75
N ASN A 52 15.92 -6.70 3.72
CA ASN A 52 14.50 -6.40 3.88
C ASN A 52 13.63 -7.31 3.03
N MET A 53 12.41 -7.49 3.49
CA MET A 53 11.33 -7.99 2.65
C MET A 53 10.67 -6.79 2.01
N GLN A 54 10.48 -6.83 0.70
CA GLN A 54 9.79 -5.79 -0.02
C GLN A 54 8.43 -6.28 -0.48
N ILE A 55 7.40 -5.50 -0.19
CA ILE A 55 6.07 -5.73 -0.73
C ILE A 55 5.75 -4.55 -1.63
N ARG A 56 5.44 -4.84 -2.90
CA ARG A 56 5.00 -3.82 -3.84
C ARG A 56 3.57 -4.11 -4.22
N LEU A 57 2.70 -3.13 -4.00
CA LEU A 57 1.29 -3.24 -4.37
C LEU A 57 1.00 -2.16 -5.40
N THR A 58 0.65 -2.57 -6.61
CA THR A 58 0.36 -1.64 -7.70
C THR A 58 -1.06 -1.78 -8.18
N ASP A 59 -1.63 -0.67 -8.63
CA ASP A 59 -2.93 -0.69 -9.28
C ASP A 59 -2.88 0.14 -10.56
N ASN A 60 -3.85 -0.08 -11.43
CA ASN A 60 -3.94 0.62 -12.70
C ASN A 60 -5.07 1.66 -12.70
N GLY A 61 -5.34 2.24 -11.53
CA GLY A 61 -6.45 3.18 -11.37
C GLY A 61 -6.12 4.60 -11.77
N ILE A 62 -6.86 5.53 -11.20
CA ILE A 62 -6.77 6.94 -11.58
C ILE A 62 -5.48 7.62 -11.11
N GLY A 63 -4.75 6.97 -10.21
CA GLY A 63 -3.54 7.58 -9.68
C GLY A 63 -3.84 8.70 -8.69
N ILE A 64 -2.78 9.36 -8.26
CA ILE A 64 -2.86 10.43 -7.26
C ILE A 64 -2.09 11.62 -7.81
N GLU A 65 -2.67 12.81 -7.71
CA GLU A 65 -2.01 14.03 -8.13
C GLU A 65 -0.79 14.28 -7.27
N LYS A 66 0.22 14.90 -7.86
CA LYS A 66 1.49 15.13 -7.18
C LYS A 66 1.32 15.92 -5.88
N GLU A 67 0.42 16.90 -5.89
CA GLU A 67 0.17 17.71 -4.69
C GLU A 67 -0.44 16.88 -3.57
N ASP A 68 -1.28 15.91 -3.90
CA ASP A 68 -1.90 15.05 -2.90
C ASP A 68 -0.95 13.98 -2.39
N LEU A 69 -0.06 13.50 -3.26
CA LEU A 69 0.77 12.35 -2.96
C LEU A 69 1.60 12.53 -1.69
N LYS A 70 2.08 13.72 -1.44
CA LYS A 70 2.90 13.99 -0.27
C LYS A 70 2.09 14.05 1.03
N HIS A 71 0.77 14.03 0.93
CA HIS A 71 -0.12 14.14 2.11
C HIS A 71 -0.95 12.89 2.36
N ILE A 72 -0.83 11.86 1.52
CA ILE A 72 -1.79 10.73 1.57
C ILE A 72 -1.72 9.92 2.86
N PHE A 73 -0.62 10.02 3.61
CA PHE A 73 -0.51 9.32 4.88
C PHE A 73 -0.92 10.18 6.06
N GLU A 74 -1.32 11.41 5.83
CA GLU A 74 -1.79 12.29 6.89
C GLU A 74 -3.20 11.89 7.31
N ARG A 75 -3.43 11.99 8.59
CA ARG A 75 -4.73 11.62 9.13
C ARG A 75 -5.82 12.54 8.58
N LEU A 76 -6.90 11.94 8.13
CA LEU A 76 -8.08 12.63 7.61
C LEU A 76 -7.84 13.38 6.30
N TYR A 77 -6.67 13.20 5.69
CA TYR A 77 -6.45 13.82 4.39
C TYR A 77 -7.27 13.10 3.31
N LYS A 78 -7.91 13.86 2.47
CA LYS A 78 -8.66 13.33 1.33
C LYS A 78 -8.30 14.11 0.09
N CYS A 79 -8.16 13.39 -1.03
CA CYS A 79 -7.87 14.00 -2.30
C CYS A 79 -9.10 14.69 -2.86
N ASP A 80 -8.87 15.71 -3.69
CA ASP A 80 -9.95 16.53 -4.23
C ASP A 80 -10.81 15.83 -5.29
N LYS A 81 -10.30 14.78 -5.90
CA LYS A 81 -10.94 14.19 -7.06
C LYS A 81 -12.09 13.25 -6.72
N GLY A 82 -13.09 13.76 -6.05
CA GLY A 82 -14.34 13.04 -5.91
C GLY A 82 -14.33 11.85 -4.99
N ARG A 83 -13.41 11.82 -4.06
CA ARG A 83 -13.30 10.68 -3.17
C ARG A 83 -13.78 10.95 -1.76
N ALA A 84 -14.21 12.16 -1.53
CA ALA A 84 -14.56 12.59 -0.19
C ALA A 84 -15.69 11.77 0.42
N GLU A 85 -16.56 11.25 -0.41
CA GLU A 85 -17.70 10.49 0.07
C GLU A 85 -17.33 9.05 0.47
N LYS A 86 -16.13 8.61 0.16
CA LYS A 86 -15.68 7.24 0.46
C LYS A 86 -14.62 7.26 1.54
N GLY A 87 -14.79 6.37 2.50
CA GLY A 87 -13.80 6.21 3.55
C GLY A 87 -13.70 7.40 4.48
N SER A 88 -12.93 7.24 5.53
CA SER A 88 -12.81 8.24 6.59
C SER A 88 -11.56 9.12 6.47
N GLY A 89 -10.65 8.79 5.55
CA GLY A 89 -9.36 9.46 5.49
C GLY A 89 -8.37 8.93 6.50
N LEU A 90 -8.69 7.81 7.15
CA LEU A 90 -7.83 7.23 8.17
C LEU A 90 -7.05 6.01 7.70
N GLY A 91 -7.49 5.35 6.61
CA GLY A 91 -6.92 4.08 6.20
C GLY A 91 -5.42 4.12 5.97
N LEU A 92 -4.94 5.09 5.20
CA LEU A 92 -3.52 5.17 4.89
C LEU A 92 -2.69 5.67 6.08
N SER A 93 -3.25 6.53 6.92
CA SER A 93 -2.53 6.95 8.12
C SER A 93 -2.35 5.79 9.09
N ILE A 94 -3.35 4.92 9.19
CA ILE A 94 -3.26 3.72 10.02
C ILE A 94 -2.18 2.79 9.46
N VAL A 95 -2.16 2.61 8.13
CA VAL A 95 -1.12 1.80 7.48
C VAL A 95 0.26 2.33 7.83
N HIS A 96 0.45 3.64 7.70
CA HIS A 96 1.74 4.26 7.98
C HIS A 96 2.17 4.01 9.43
N GLN A 97 1.25 4.18 10.38
CA GLN A 97 1.56 3.94 11.78
C GLN A 97 1.92 2.49 12.06
N LEU A 98 1.17 1.56 11.48
CA LEU A 98 1.44 0.13 11.68
C LEU A 98 2.78 -0.27 11.09
N VAL A 99 3.09 0.23 9.90
CA VAL A 99 4.38 -0.06 9.26
C VAL A 99 5.53 0.44 10.12
N GLU A 100 5.43 1.67 10.62
CA GLU A 100 6.48 2.23 11.47
C GLU A 100 6.64 1.44 12.77
N LYS A 101 5.54 0.98 13.34
CA LYS A 101 5.57 0.18 14.56
C LYS A 101 6.32 -1.13 14.35
N MET A 102 6.34 -1.64 13.14
CA MET A 102 7.04 -2.88 12.79
C MET A 102 8.44 -2.62 12.26
N ASN A 103 8.95 -1.41 12.45
CA ASN A 103 10.28 -0.99 11.99
C ASN A 103 10.42 -1.03 10.47
N GLY A 104 9.31 -0.88 9.77
CA GLY A 104 9.31 -0.84 8.32
C GLY A 104 9.18 0.56 7.79
N THR A 105 9.16 0.66 6.47
CA THR A 105 8.90 1.93 5.78
C THR A 105 7.87 1.71 4.69
N ILE A 106 7.13 2.76 4.36
CA ILE A 106 6.20 2.72 3.24
C ILE A 106 6.38 3.99 2.43
N THR A 107 6.42 3.82 1.11
CA THR A 107 6.48 4.93 0.17
C THR A 107 5.42 4.72 -0.90
N ALA A 108 5.07 5.79 -1.60
CA ALA A 108 4.08 5.72 -2.66
C ALA A 108 4.57 6.52 -3.85
N ASP A 109 4.38 5.92 -5.03
CA ASP A 109 4.60 6.59 -6.31
C ASP A 109 3.34 6.50 -7.12
N SER A 110 3.04 7.53 -7.88
CA SER A 110 1.81 7.53 -8.66
C SER A 110 1.97 8.40 -9.89
N VAL A 111 1.26 8.00 -10.95
CA VAL A 111 1.13 8.80 -12.17
C VAL A 111 -0.37 8.95 -12.40
N PRO A 112 -0.88 10.19 -12.42
CA PRO A 112 -2.31 10.40 -12.65
C PRO A 112 -2.79 9.69 -13.91
N GLU A 113 -3.94 9.06 -13.84
CA GLU A 113 -4.58 8.29 -14.90
C GLU A 113 -3.88 6.98 -15.23
N LYS A 114 -2.78 6.63 -14.55
CA LYS A 114 -2.06 5.39 -14.82
C LYS A 114 -1.99 4.45 -13.63
N GLY A 115 -2.10 4.98 -12.42
CA GLY A 115 -2.15 4.14 -11.24
C GLY A 115 -1.20 4.55 -10.15
N THR A 116 -1.15 3.72 -9.12
CA THR A 116 -0.37 3.99 -7.92
C THR A 116 0.41 2.74 -7.52
N LYS A 117 1.59 2.97 -6.96
CA LYS A 117 2.44 1.90 -6.44
C LYS A 117 2.81 2.24 -4.99
N PHE A 118 2.48 1.32 -4.09
CA PHE A 118 2.95 1.38 -2.70
C PHE A 118 4.09 0.39 -2.53
N THR A 119 5.17 0.83 -1.90
CA THR A 119 6.32 -0.01 -1.61
C THR A 119 6.54 -0.04 -0.11
N LEU A 120 6.52 -1.25 0.45
CA LEU A 120 6.73 -1.45 1.88
C LEU A 120 8.00 -2.27 2.07
N LEU A 121 8.80 -1.89 3.04
CA LEU A 121 10.02 -2.61 3.39
C LEU A 121 9.96 -2.96 4.88
N PHE A 122 10.22 -4.23 5.18
CA PHE A 122 10.28 -4.72 6.55
C PHE A 122 11.61 -5.45 6.76
N PRO A 123 12.26 -5.27 7.92
CA PRO A 123 13.53 -5.94 8.15
C PRO A 123 13.37 -7.45 8.24
N LEU A 124 14.34 -8.17 7.68
CA LEU A 124 14.35 -9.63 7.75
C LEU A 124 14.95 -10.08 9.09
N ILE A 125 14.51 -11.25 9.53
CA ILE A 125 15.15 -11.98 10.61
C ILE A 125 16.16 -12.93 9.97
N ASP A 126 17.37 -12.95 10.48
CA ASP A 126 18.41 -13.81 9.93
C ASP A 126 18.11 -15.28 10.03
#